data_c633e65853443db0fa10f55c7813e198
#
_entry.id   c633e65853443db0fa10f55c7813e198
#
_cell.length_a   1.000
_cell.length_b   1.000
_cell.length_c   1.000
_cell.angle_alpha   90.00
_cell.angle_beta   90.00
_cell.angle_gamma   90.00
#
_symmetry.space_group_name_H-M   'P 1'
#
loop_
_entity.id
_entity.type
_entity.pdbx_description
1 polymer ?
#
loop_
_entity_poly.entity_id
_entity_poly.type
_entity_poly.pdbx_seq_one_letter_code
_entity_poly.pdbx_strand_id
1 'polypeptide(L)'
;MSQLKVASIRDLTDARGFSLSGGGISAVGTLTVGNININGQIQGQSSYVIPPQTGNSGKFLSSNGSGLSWQEVSTATGIRSMQVWTSNGTWSRPSGVKTILVTVTGAGGGGSGFAESGGAGGTSERTVDVTNVSSVGVTVGNPGGGTNYSGCGGGGNTSSFGGYCSASGGYGANCRQQHAGGIGGNGSGGTLNVYGGGGNGHGSYHCYGNHTAGGSYYGGTQPSSHNQRNYAHRHQSHLSLIHISEPT
;
A
#
# COMPACT_ATOMS: atom_id res chain seq x y z
N MET A 1 12.75 -33.31 64.58
CA MET A 1 13.42 -32.25 63.78
C MET A 1 13.50 -30.96 64.58
N SER A 2 14.72 -30.55 64.89
CA SER A 2 14.94 -29.31 65.67
C SER A 2 14.74 -28.08 64.69
N GLN A 3 13.83 -27.24 65.04
CA GLN A 3 13.68 -25.98 64.32
C GLN A 3 14.55 -24.90 64.98
N LEU A 4 15.49 -24.34 64.26
CA LEU A 4 16.19 -23.14 64.69
C LEU A 4 15.26 -21.92 64.49
N LYS A 5 14.75 -21.37 65.62
CA LYS A 5 14.01 -20.11 65.62
C LYS A 5 15.02 -18.98 65.84
N VAL A 6 15.33 -18.26 64.77
CA VAL A 6 16.16 -17.05 64.84
C VAL A 6 15.24 -15.83 64.78
N ALA A 7 15.21 -15.04 65.85
CA ALA A 7 14.35 -13.84 65.90
C ALA A 7 14.78 -12.72 64.93
N SER A 8 16.05 -12.62 64.63
CA SER A 8 16.59 -11.76 63.57
C SER A 8 18.00 -12.19 63.23
N ILE A 9 18.35 -12.18 61.96
CA ILE A 9 19.72 -12.22 61.46
C ILE A 9 20.08 -10.78 61.13
N ARG A 10 20.86 -10.16 62.01
CA ARG A 10 21.35 -8.78 61.81
C ARG A 10 22.82 -8.90 61.43
N ASP A 11 23.18 -8.13 60.40
CA ASP A 11 24.56 -7.93 60.01
C ASP A 11 25.31 -9.22 59.56
N LEU A 12 24.98 -9.66 58.34
CA LEU A 12 25.82 -10.57 57.57
C LEU A 12 26.81 -9.73 56.75
N THR A 13 27.83 -9.21 57.42
CA THR A 13 28.91 -8.42 56.76
C THR A 13 29.95 -9.31 56.07
N ASP A 14 29.84 -10.63 56.19
CA ASP A 14 30.73 -11.56 55.52
C ASP A 14 30.31 -11.73 54.05
N ALA A 15 31.25 -11.55 53.16
CA ALA A 15 31.12 -11.69 51.70
C ALA A 15 30.68 -13.10 51.23
N ARG A 16 30.47 -14.05 52.13
CA ARG A 16 30.07 -15.43 51.81
C ARG A 16 28.57 -15.64 51.72
N GLY A 17 27.77 -14.66 52.09
CA GLY A 17 26.32 -14.72 52.01
C GLY A 17 25.65 -15.80 52.87
N PHE A 18 24.32 -15.78 52.88
CA PHE A 18 23.49 -16.78 53.54
C PHE A 18 23.06 -17.84 52.54
N SER A 19 23.42 -19.07 52.71
CA SER A 19 23.05 -20.19 51.85
C SER A 19 22.04 -21.10 52.54
N LEU A 20 20.92 -21.36 51.88
CA LEU A 20 19.96 -22.40 52.23
C LEU A 20 20.11 -23.57 51.27
N SER A 21 20.65 -24.69 51.74
CA SER A 21 20.73 -25.91 50.95
C SER A 21 19.53 -26.81 51.24
N GLY A 22 18.81 -27.24 50.20
CA GLY A 22 17.72 -28.21 50.29
C GLY A 22 16.35 -27.69 50.72
N GLY A 23 16.17 -26.40 50.88
CA GLY A 23 14.86 -25.81 51.20
C GLY A 23 14.81 -24.34 50.81
N GLY A 24 13.65 -23.86 50.45
CA GLY A 24 13.43 -22.45 50.09
C GLY A 24 13.25 -21.53 51.29
N ILE A 25 13.33 -20.24 51.11
CA ILE A 25 12.88 -19.24 52.06
C ILE A 25 11.36 -19.12 51.90
N SER A 26 10.64 -19.54 52.97
CA SER A 26 9.20 -19.27 53.02
C SER A 26 8.97 -18.02 53.88
N ALA A 27 8.52 -16.92 53.25
CA ALA A 27 8.13 -15.72 53.94
C ALA A 27 6.61 -15.64 54.01
N VAL A 28 6.08 -15.44 55.21
CA VAL A 28 4.68 -15.05 55.39
C VAL A 28 4.67 -13.52 55.39
N GLY A 29 4.38 -12.95 54.23
CA GLY A 29 4.43 -11.51 54.02
C GLY A 29 5.38 -11.09 52.91
N THR A 30 5.88 -9.87 52.94
CA THR A 30 6.77 -9.30 51.93
C THR A 30 8.25 -9.53 52.29
N LEU A 31 9.00 -10.14 51.38
CA LEU A 31 10.45 -10.13 51.45
C LEU A 31 11.00 -8.88 50.74
N THR A 32 11.57 -7.95 51.50
CA THR A 32 12.22 -6.76 50.95
C THR A 32 13.73 -6.99 50.88
N VAL A 33 14.26 -6.99 49.68
CA VAL A 33 15.70 -7.14 49.42
C VAL A 33 16.15 -6.03 48.48
N GLY A 34 17.40 -5.55 48.64
CA GLY A 34 17.96 -4.53 47.75
C GLY A 34 18.10 -5.00 46.31
N ASN A 35 18.77 -6.12 46.12
CA ASN A 35 18.94 -6.80 44.84
C ASN A 35 18.72 -8.29 45.02
N ILE A 36 17.96 -8.88 44.07
CA ILE A 36 17.82 -10.32 43.95
C ILE A 36 18.54 -10.77 42.67
N ASN A 37 19.62 -11.54 42.83
CA ASN A 37 20.25 -12.21 41.69
C ASN A 37 19.69 -13.64 41.62
N ILE A 38 18.90 -13.89 40.57
CA ILE A 38 18.22 -15.16 40.34
C ILE A 38 18.89 -15.84 39.15
N ASN A 39 19.69 -16.88 39.43
CA ASN A 39 20.32 -17.71 38.41
C ASN A 39 19.38 -18.81 37.88
N GLY A 40 18.11 -18.78 38.27
CA GLY A 40 17.07 -19.74 37.90
C GLY A 40 15.78 -19.05 37.47
N GLN A 41 14.69 -19.75 37.70
CA GLN A 41 13.35 -19.28 37.34
C GLN A 41 12.64 -18.66 38.54
N ILE A 42 11.91 -17.56 38.34
CA ILE A 42 10.95 -17.05 39.31
C ILE A 42 9.63 -17.78 39.06
N GLN A 43 9.24 -18.63 40.00
CA GLN A 43 7.95 -19.31 39.96
C GLN A 43 7.01 -18.69 40.99
N GLY A 44 5.89 -18.15 40.51
CA GLY A 44 4.81 -17.66 41.37
C GLY A 44 3.66 -18.65 41.44
N GLN A 45 2.68 -18.40 42.31
CA GLN A 45 1.49 -19.23 42.44
C GLN A 45 0.65 -19.30 41.14
N SER A 46 0.88 -18.44 40.20
CA SER A 46 0.21 -18.40 38.89
C SER A 46 1.08 -18.95 37.76
N SER A 47 2.17 -19.67 38.08
CA SER A 47 3.05 -20.31 37.08
C SER A 47 3.68 -19.39 36.03
N TYR A 48 3.76 -18.08 36.29
CA TYR A 48 4.46 -17.19 35.40
C TYR A 48 5.97 -17.25 35.61
N VAL A 49 6.63 -17.90 34.70
CA VAL A 49 8.08 -17.90 34.61
C VAL A 49 8.50 -16.78 33.68
N ILE A 50 9.31 -15.85 34.19
CA ILE A 50 9.90 -14.81 33.33
C ILE A 50 11.01 -15.46 32.50
N PRO A 51 10.88 -15.54 31.17
CA PRO A 51 11.91 -16.14 30.34
C PRO A 51 13.19 -15.30 30.34
N PRO A 52 14.38 -15.91 30.12
CA PRO A 52 15.66 -15.22 30.13
C PRO A 52 15.68 -14.00 29.19
N GLN A 53 16.29 -12.89 29.63
CA GLN A 53 16.45 -11.70 28.82
C GLN A 53 17.55 -11.81 27.74
N THR A 54 18.53 -12.72 27.97
CA THR A 54 19.67 -12.90 27.08
C THR A 54 19.19 -13.23 25.64
N GLY A 55 19.67 -12.48 24.66
CA GLY A 55 19.28 -12.66 23.26
C GLY A 55 17.92 -12.07 22.87
N ASN A 56 17.25 -11.34 23.79
CA ASN A 56 15.92 -10.78 23.57
C ASN A 56 15.91 -9.24 23.57
N SER A 57 17.04 -8.61 23.23
CA SER A 57 17.11 -7.16 23.08
C SER A 57 16.15 -6.68 21.97
N GLY A 58 15.37 -5.64 22.25
CA GLY A 58 14.39 -5.09 21.32
C GLY A 58 13.05 -5.83 21.25
N LYS A 59 12.88 -6.92 21.97
CA LYS A 59 11.61 -7.65 22.08
C LYS A 59 10.78 -7.19 23.27
N PHE A 60 9.48 -7.40 23.23
CA PHE A 60 8.59 -7.16 24.37
C PHE A 60 8.11 -8.48 24.99
N LEU A 61 7.84 -8.46 26.29
CA LEU A 61 7.31 -9.60 27.01
C LEU A 61 5.80 -9.67 26.81
N SER A 62 5.32 -10.77 26.29
CA SER A 62 3.90 -11.01 26.01
C SER A 62 3.39 -12.21 26.81
N SER A 63 2.11 -12.15 27.21
CA SER A 63 1.38 -13.25 27.82
C SER A 63 0.33 -13.80 26.86
N ASN A 64 0.26 -15.13 26.76
CA ASN A 64 -0.82 -15.82 26.03
C ASN A 64 -1.90 -16.41 26.96
N GLY A 65 -1.91 -16.00 28.24
CA GLY A 65 -2.78 -16.55 29.28
C GLY A 65 -2.24 -17.80 29.97
N SER A 66 -1.29 -18.51 29.37
CA SER A 66 -0.66 -19.74 29.94
C SER A 66 0.80 -19.55 30.28
N GLY A 67 1.45 -18.50 29.75
CA GLY A 67 2.87 -18.23 30.02
C GLY A 67 3.30 -16.89 29.48
N LEU A 68 4.56 -16.54 29.71
CA LEU A 68 5.23 -15.35 29.19
C LEU A 68 6.24 -15.75 28.13
N SER A 69 6.31 -15.00 27.05
CA SER A 69 7.29 -15.19 25.98
C SER A 69 7.76 -13.84 25.42
N TRP A 70 9.00 -13.79 24.95
CA TRP A 70 9.52 -12.62 24.25
C TRP A 70 9.00 -12.61 22.81
N GLN A 71 8.38 -11.52 22.42
CA GLN A 71 7.83 -11.33 21.07
C GLN A 71 8.60 -10.23 20.36
N GLU A 72 8.79 -10.41 19.06
CA GLU A 72 9.32 -9.37 18.20
C GLU A 72 8.33 -8.18 18.15
N VAL A 73 8.85 -6.98 18.32
CA VAL A 73 8.07 -5.79 17.97
C VAL A 73 7.95 -5.77 16.45
N SER A 74 6.76 -5.99 15.95
CA SER A 74 6.52 -5.74 14.52
C SER A 74 6.69 -4.24 14.28
N THR A 75 7.85 -3.81 13.83
CA THR A 75 8.15 -2.41 13.48
C THR A 75 7.59 -2.01 12.12
N ALA A 76 6.87 -2.92 11.50
CA ALA A 76 6.30 -2.71 10.19
C ALA A 76 5.04 -1.84 10.29
N THR A 77 5.23 -0.54 10.45
CA THR A 77 4.17 0.47 10.36
C THR A 77 4.39 1.28 9.10
N GLY A 78 3.57 1.05 8.07
CA GLY A 78 3.60 1.83 6.85
C GLY A 78 3.70 1.00 5.57
N ILE A 79 3.94 1.68 4.46
CA ILE A 79 4.14 1.06 3.15
C ILE A 79 5.56 0.52 3.08
N ARG A 80 5.72 -0.79 2.92
CA ARG A 80 7.03 -1.46 2.83
C ARG A 80 7.75 -1.19 1.52
N SER A 81 7.01 -1.27 0.43
CA SER A 81 7.52 -1.00 -0.90
C SER A 81 6.42 -0.49 -1.81
N MET A 82 6.83 0.08 -2.92
CA MET A 82 5.97 0.62 -3.93
C MET A 82 6.53 0.27 -5.30
N GLN A 83 5.72 -0.35 -6.15
CA GLN A 83 6.09 -0.70 -7.51
C GLN A 83 5.18 0.02 -8.50
N VAL A 84 5.79 0.56 -9.54
CA VAL A 84 5.10 1.28 -10.61
C VAL A 84 5.33 0.57 -11.93
N TRP A 85 4.26 0.34 -12.67
CA TRP A 85 4.27 -0.35 -13.96
C TRP A 85 3.83 0.60 -15.06
N THR A 86 4.70 0.84 -16.03
CA THR A 86 4.44 1.66 -17.23
C THR A 86 4.43 0.83 -18.51
N SER A 87 4.60 -0.48 -18.37
CA SER A 87 4.55 -1.47 -19.45
C SER A 87 4.03 -2.79 -18.92
N ASN A 88 3.60 -3.67 -19.82
CA ASN A 88 3.16 -5.02 -19.46
C ASN A 88 4.25 -5.79 -18.72
N GLY A 89 3.83 -6.65 -17.79
CA GLY A 89 4.75 -7.46 -17.01
C GLY A 89 4.05 -8.46 -16.11
N THR A 90 4.81 -8.97 -15.16
CA THR A 90 4.29 -9.88 -14.13
C THR A 90 4.76 -9.41 -12.77
N TRP A 91 3.83 -9.09 -11.91
CA TRP A 91 4.12 -8.87 -10.50
C TRP A 91 4.36 -10.22 -9.82
N SER A 92 5.45 -10.31 -9.06
CA SER A 92 5.75 -11.47 -8.22
C SER A 92 5.66 -11.06 -6.75
N ARG A 93 5.00 -11.89 -5.95
CA ARG A 93 4.79 -11.58 -4.54
C ARG A 93 6.13 -11.58 -3.77
N PRO A 94 6.52 -10.46 -3.14
CA PRO A 94 7.67 -10.44 -2.25
C PRO A 94 7.46 -11.32 -1.02
N SER A 95 8.56 -11.82 -0.45
CA SER A 95 8.50 -12.67 0.73
C SER A 95 7.87 -11.94 1.92
N GLY A 96 6.92 -12.60 2.58
CA GLY A 96 6.24 -12.06 3.75
C GLY A 96 5.08 -11.09 3.45
N VAL A 97 4.86 -10.71 2.20
CA VAL A 97 3.73 -9.85 1.82
C VAL A 97 2.44 -10.68 1.78
N LYS A 98 1.43 -10.24 2.50
CA LYS A 98 0.10 -10.87 2.58
C LYS A 98 -0.97 -10.02 1.92
N THR A 99 -0.80 -8.72 1.90
CA THR A 99 -1.80 -7.77 1.40
C THR A 99 -1.09 -6.69 0.58
N ILE A 100 -1.72 -6.26 -0.51
CA ILE A 100 -1.26 -5.16 -1.35
C ILE A 100 -2.41 -4.21 -1.64
N LEU A 101 -2.10 -2.93 -1.78
CA LEU A 101 -3.01 -1.95 -2.37
C LEU A 101 -2.62 -1.78 -3.84
N VAL A 102 -3.55 -2.00 -4.73
CA VAL A 102 -3.37 -1.90 -6.17
C VAL A 102 -4.20 -0.76 -6.71
N THR A 103 -3.56 0.16 -7.42
CA THR A 103 -4.22 1.23 -8.15
C THR A 103 -3.94 1.06 -9.64
N VAL A 104 -4.99 0.96 -10.44
CA VAL A 104 -4.93 0.77 -11.89
C VAL A 104 -5.56 1.98 -12.57
N THR A 105 -4.84 2.60 -13.49
CA THR A 105 -5.36 3.69 -14.32
C THR A 105 -5.31 3.27 -15.80
N GLY A 106 -6.41 3.41 -16.49
CA GLY A 106 -6.52 3.16 -17.93
C GLY A 106 -5.80 4.23 -18.75
N ALA A 107 -5.49 3.92 -19.99
CA ALA A 107 -4.84 4.86 -20.88
C ALA A 107 -5.79 5.97 -21.35
N GLY A 108 -5.27 7.13 -21.66
CA GLY A 108 -6.08 8.23 -22.23
C GLY A 108 -6.39 8.04 -23.70
N GLY A 109 -7.50 8.60 -24.15
CA GLY A 109 -7.89 8.70 -25.55
C GLY A 109 -7.13 9.83 -26.27
N GLY A 110 -7.00 9.71 -27.57
CA GLY A 110 -6.38 10.69 -28.43
C GLY A 110 -7.33 11.85 -28.80
N GLY A 111 -6.76 13.02 -29.08
CA GLY A 111 -7.49 14.15 -29.61
C GLY A 111 -7.73 14.03 -31.12
N SER A 112 -8.71 14.80 -31.65
CA SER A 112 -8.98 14.91 -33.06
C SER A 112 -8.20 16.06 -33.71
N GLY A 113 -8.16 16.05 -35.03
CA GLY A 113 -7.57 17.13 -35.81
C GLY A 113 -8.35 18.47 -35.81
N PHE A 114 -9.57 18.47 -35.28
CA PHE A 114 -10.40 19.65 -35.11
C PHE A 114 -10.35 20.26 -33.71
N ALA A 115 -9.31 19.95 -32.95
CA ALA A 115 -9.06 20.45 -31.60
C ALA A 115 -9.96 19.86 -30.48
N GLU A 116 -10.75 18.84 -30.76
CA GLU A 116 -11.43 18.10 -29.70
C GLU A 116 -10.42 17.23 -28.94
N SER A 117 -10.59 17.14 -27.64
CA SER A 117 -9.70 16.40 -26.74
C SER A 117 -10.22 14.99 -26.45
N GLY A 118 -9.31 14.04 -26.28
CA GLY A 118 -9.65 12.70 -25.79
C GLY A 118 -10.05 12.69 -24.33
N GLY A 119 -10.81 11.67 -23.92
CA GLY A 119 -11.14 11.39 -22.52
C GLY A 119 -9.98 10.75 -21.77
N ALA A 120 -9.94 10.95 -20.45
CA ALA A 120 -9.00 10.27 -19.58
C ALA A 120 -9.39 8.80 -19.36
N GLY A 121 -8.43 7.95 -19.04
CA GLY A 121 -8.70 6.60 -18.55
C GLY A 121 -9.40 6.61 -17.18
N GLY A 122 -10.18 5.57 -16.89
CA GLY A 122 -10.74 5.33 -15.57
C GLY A 122 -9.67 4.96 -14.55
N THR A 123 -10.05 4.91 -13.30
CA THR A 123 -9.18 4.44 -12.21
C THR A 123 -9.92 3.42 -11.35
N SER A 124 -9.23 2.35 -10.99
CA SER A 124 -9.73 1.34 -10.06
C SER A 124 -8.70 1.09 -8.97
N GLU A 125 -9.16 1.06 -7.72
CA GLU A 125 -8.31 0.79 -6.58
C GLU A 125 -8.87 -0.35 -5.76
N ARG A 126 -7.99 -1.27 -5.35
CA ARG A 126 -8.36 -2.45 -4.57
C ARG A 126 -7.25 -2.89 -3.63
N THR A 127 -7.64 -3.21 -2.41
CA THR A 127 -6.80 -4.02 -1.51
C THR A 127 -6.98 -5.49 -1.83
N VAL A 128 -5.89 -6.19 -2.08
CA VAL A 128 -5.88 -7.61 -2.48
C VAL A 128 -5.12 -8.44 -1.45
N ASP A 129 -5.77 -9.49 -0.93
CA ASP A 129 -5.07 -10.53 -0.18
C ASP A 129 -4.29 -11.42 -1.16
N VAL A 130 -2.98 -11.45 -1.00
CA VAL A 130 -2.05 -12.20 -1.85
C VAL A 130 -1.37 -13.34 -1.10
N THR A 131 -1.90 -13.75 0.06
CA THR A 131 -1.32 -14.81 0.90
C THR A 131 -1.07 -16.08 0.11
N ASN A 132 -1.99 -16.46 -0.78
CA ASN A 132 -1.90 -17.66 -1.62
C ASN A 132 -1.62 -17.34 -3.10
N VAL A 133 -1.16 -16.14 -3.41
CA VAL A 133 -0.87 -15.69 -4.78
C VAL A 133 0.63 -15.56 -4.94
N SER A 134 1.22 -16.25 -5.88
CA SER A 134 2.66 -16.16 -6.19
C SER A 134 2.99 -15.04 -7.17
N SER A 135 2.14 -14.85 -8.19
CA SER A 135 2.33 -13.84 -9.22
C SER A 135 1.01 -13.43 -9.86
N VAL A 136 0.98 -12.23 -10.45
CA VAL A 136 -0.17 -11.68 -11.19
C VAL A 136 0.32 -11.00 -12.45
N GLY A 137 -0.34 -11.25 -13.58
CA GLY A 137 -0.08 -10.53 -14.81
C GLY A 137 -0.51 -9.06 -14.71
N VAL A 138 0.33 -8.18 -15.20
CA VAL A 138 0.10 -6.73 -15.24
C VAL A 138 -0.04 -6.32 -16.70
N THR A 139 -1.19 -5.75 -17.06
CA THR A 139 -1.42 -5.19 -18.39
C THR A 139 -1.50 -3.68 -18.27
N VAL A 140 -0.68 -2.99 -19.05
CA VAL A 140 -0.67 -1.52 -19.13
C VAL A 140 -1.19 -1.10 -20.50
N GLY A 141 -2.30 -0.37 -20.52
CA GLY A 141 -2.96 0.06 -21.75
C GLY A 141 -2.12 1.07 -22.53
N ASN A 142 -2.10 0.95 -23.85
CA ASN A 142 -1.50 1.95 -24.71
C ASN A 142 -2.43 3.17 -24.87
N PRO A 143 -1.90 4.40 -24.92
CA PRO A 143 -2.67 5.59 -25.16
C PRO A 143 -3.28 5.59 -26.57
N GLY A 144 -4.42 6.22 -26.71
CA GLY A 144 -5.05 6.44 -28.00
C GLY A 144 -4.25 7.42 -28.86
N GLY A 145 -4.10 7.11 -30.13
CA GLY A 145 -3.43 8.01 -31.09
C GLY A 145 -4.24 9.27 -31.34
N GLY A 146 -3.61 10.44 -31.31
CA GLY A 146 -4.18 11.66 -31.84
C GLY A 146 -4.09 11.69 -33.39
N THR A 147 -4.96 12.44 -34.03
CA THR A 147 -5.00 12.58 -35.50
C THR A 147 -4.86 14.01 -35.93
N ASN A 148 -4.40 14.19 -37.20
CA ASN A 148 -4.32 15.48 -37.84
C ASN A 148 -5.52 15.62 -38.79
N TYR A 149 -5.98 16.86 -39.03
CA TYR A 149 -7.10 17.17 -39.93
C TYR A 149 -8.32 16.24 -39.65
N SER A 150 -9.21 16.08 -40.53
CA SER A 150 -10.49 15.40 -40.42
C SER A 150 -10.54 14.01 -39.73
N GLY A 151 -9.51 13.61 -39.02
CA GLY A 151 -9.44 12.34 -38.31
C GLY A 151 -9.99 12.39 -36.87
N CYS A 152 -10.65 11.33 -36.46
CA CYS A 152 -11.06 11.14 -35.07
C CYS A 152 -9.91 10.59 -34.21
N GLY A 153 -9.85 10.96 -32.95
CA GLY A 153 -8.90 10.39 -32.00
C GLY A 153 -9.12 8.90 -31.76
N GLY A 154 -8.05 8.16 -31.52
CA GLY A 154 -8.11 6.76 -31.11
C GLY A 154 -8.50 6.62 -29.64
N GLY A 155 -9.19 5.55 -29.25
CA GLY A 155 -9.42 5.21 -27.85
C GLY A 155 -8.15 4.70 -27.17
N GLY A 156 -8.01 4.99 -25.88
CA GLY A 156 -6.99 4.37 -25.03
C GLY A 156 -7.36 2.93 -24.70
N ASN A 157 -6.37 2.14 -24.35
CA ASN A 157 -6.56 0.73 -24.00
C ASN A 157 -6.74 0.54 -22.48
N THR A 158 -7.30 -0.60 -22.12
CA THR A 158 -7.51 -1.01 -20.73
C THR A 158 -6.20 -1.41 -20.07
N SER A 159 -6.04 -1.01 -18.80
CA SER A 159 -5.04 -1.54 -17.90
C SER A 159 -5.67 -2.50 -16.90
N SER A 160 -4.93 -3.51 -16.44
CA SER A 160 -5.44 -4.46 -15.47
C SER A 160 -4.36 -5.08 -14.60
N PHE A 161 -4.72 -5.41 -13.39
CA PHE A 161 -3.96 -6.27 -12.49
C PHE A 161 -4.65 -7.64 -12.42
N GLY A 162 -4.26 -8.55 -13.29
CA GLY A 162 -4.91 -9.86 -13.45
C GLY A 162 -6.42 -9.75 -13.58
N GLY A 163 -7.13 -10.60 -12.85
CA GLY A 163 -8.60 -10.54 -12.72
C GLY A 163 -9.10 -9.74 -11.51
N TYR A 164 -8.22 -9.05 -10.78
CA TYR A 164 -8.59 -8.38 -9.53
C TYR A 164 -9.24 -7.03 -9.74
N CYS A 165 -8.63 -6.20 -10.58
CA CYS A 165 -9.17 -4.89 -10.94
C CYS A 165 -8.64 -4.44 -12.29
N SER A 166 -9.41 -3.58 -12.95
CA SER A 166 -9.06 -3.04 -14.27
C SER A 166 -9.61 -1.61 -14.42
N ALA A 167 -9.06 -0.89 -15.37
CA ALA A 167 -9.54 0.43 -15.74
C ALA A 167 -9.53 0.56 -17.27
N SER A 168 -10.68 0.87 -17.87
CA SER A 168 -10.76 1.08 -19.31
C SER A 168 -10.08 2.39 -19.69
N GLY A 169 -9.54 2.43 -20.89
CA GLY A 169 -9.04 3.68 -21.46
C GLY A 169 -10.17 4.67 -21.74
N GLY A 170 -9.79 5.93 -21.86
CA GLY A 170 -10.69 6.98 -22.34
C GLY A 170 -10.95 6.85 -23.83
N TYR A 171 -12.11 7.31 -24.27
CA TYR A 171 -12.44 7.34 -25.68
C TYR A 171 -11.70 8.46 -26.39
N GLY A 172 -11.38 8.24 -27.65
CA GLY A 172 -10.85 9.30 -28.52
C GLY A 172 -11.90 10.37 -28.81
N ALA A 173 -11.44 11.54 -29.19
CA ALA A 173 -12.31 12.63 -29.64
C ALA A 173 -13.06 12.24 -30.90
N ASN A 174 -14.35 12.62 -30.97
CA ASN A 174 -15.20 12.31 -32.10
C ASN A 174 -15.16 13.48 -33.13
N CYS A 175 -14.61 13.23 -34.30
CA CYS A 175 -14.53 14.18 -35.39
C CYS A 175 -15.78 14.18 -36.30
N ARG A 176 -16.73 13.26 -36.06
CA ARG A 176 -17.92 13.09 -36.92
C ARG A 176 -19.14 13.73 -36.27
N GLN A 177 -19.71 14.68 -36.94
CA GLN A 177 -21.07 15.24 -36.75
C GLN A 177 -21.35 16.09 -35.49
N GLN A 178 -20.61 16.05 -34.40
CA GLN A 178 -20.92 16.86 -33.21
C GLN A 178 -19.71 17.48 -32.52
N HIS A 179 -18.51 17.30 -33.07
CA HIS A 179 -17.29 17.86 -32.48
C HIS A 179 -17.20 17.63 -30.98
N ALA A 180 -17.51 16.42 -30.54
CA ALA A 180 -17.55 16.05 -29.14
C ALA A 180 -16.17 15.55 -28.64
N GLY A 181 -15.79 15.96 -27.44
CA GLY A 181 -14.64 15.40 -26.75
C GLY A 181 -14.86 13.93 -26.43
N GLY A 182 -13.76 13.20 -26.22
CA GLY A 182 -13.81 11.80 -25.83
C GLY A 182 -14.40 11.62 -24.44
N ILE A 183 -15.19 10.58 -24.25
CA ILE A 183 -15.74 10.20 -22.94
C ILE A 183 -14.62 9.58 -22.08
N GLY A 184 -14.63 9.79 -20.76
CA GLY A 184 -13.71 9.16 -19.84
C GLY A 184 -13.93 7.65 -19.73
N GLY A 185 -12.86 6.92 -19.45
CA GLY A 185 -12.90 5.50 -19.15
C GLY A 185 -13.47 5.20 -17.76
N ASN A 186 -13.69 3.94 -17.46
CA ASN A 186 -14.27 3.47 -16.20
C ASN A 186 -13.33 2.53 -15.46
N GLY A 187 -13.27 2.65 -14.10
CA GLY A 187 -12.68 1.64 -13.22
C GLY A 187 -13.64 0.47 -13.00
N SER A 188 -13.11 -0.72 -12.80
CA SER A 188 -13.88 -1.94 -12.56
C SER A 188 -13.16 -2.92 -11.65
N GLY A 189 -13.91 -3.67 -10.85
CA GLY A 189 -13.39 -4.72 -9.96
C GLY A 189 -12.73 -4.20 -8.67
N GLY A 190 -12.54 -2.90 -8.53
CA GLY A 190 -11.98 -2.29 -7.33
C GLY A 190 -13.02 -2.02 -6.25
N THR A 191 -12.53 -1.74 -5.05
CA THR A 191 -13.34 -1.17 -3.96
C THR A 191 -13.69 0.29 -4.27
N LEU A 192 -12.77 1.00 -4.90
CA LEU A 192 -13.01 2.32 -5.48
C LEU A 192 -12.90 2.22 -6.99
N ASN A 193 -13.93 2.65 -7.70
CA ASN A 193 -13.92 2.74 -9.16
C ASN A 193 -14.36 4.15 -9.57
N VAL A 194 -13.52 4.82 -10.32
CA VAL A 194 -13.70 6.23 -10.70
C VAL A 194 -13.66 6.36 -12.21
N TYR A 195 -14.57 7.17 -12.76
CA TYR A 195 -14.54 7.54 -14.15
C TYR A 195 -13.42 8.56 -14.41
N GLY A 196 -12.77 8.43 -15.54
CA GLY A 196 -11.92 9.49 -16.07
C GLY A 196 -12.77 10.67 -16.53
N GLY A 197 -12.19 11.86 -16.53
CA GLY A 197 -12.84 13.06 -17.07
C GLY A 197 -13.03 12.97 -18.60
N GLY A 198 -14.13 13.49 -19.09
CA GLY A 198 -14.32 13.67 -20.53
C GLY A 198 -13.43 14.77 -21.10
N GLY A 199 -13.04 14.64 -22.36
CA GLY A 199 -12.38 15.68 -23.11
C GLY A 199 -13.37 16.78 -23.55
N ASN A 200 -12.85 17.96 -23.88
CA ASN A 200 -13.67 19.03 -24.41
C ASN A 200 -14.01 18.81 -25.89
N GLY A 201 -15.28 19.05 -26.25
CA GLY A 201 -15.75 19.14 -27.60
C GLY A 201 -15.70 20.59 -28.12
N HIS A 202 -15.88 20.76 -29.40
CA HIS A 202 -15.92 22.07 -30.06
C HIS A 202 -17.29 22.31 -30.71
N GLY A 203 -17.92 23.43 -30.43
CA GLY A 203 -19.28 23.76 -30.91
C GLY A 203 -19.39 24.58 -32.16
N SER A 204 -18.29 24.98 -32.84
CA SER A 204 -18.34 25.87 -34.01
C SER A 204 -17.01 25.92 -34.78
N TYR A 205 -17.04 26.28 -36.04
CA TYR A 205 -15.92 26.27 -37.00
C TYR A 205 -14.73 27.22 -36.69
N HIS A 206 -14.71 27.89 -35.56
CA HIS A 206 -13.62 28.80 -35.19
C HIS A 206 -13.03 28.43 -33.85
N CYS A 207 -11.85 27.82 -33.90
CA CYS A 207 -11.09 27.32 -32.76
C CYS A 207 -10.45 28.45 -31.93
N TYR A 208 -11.22 29.17 -31.15
CA TYR A 208 -10.65 30.09 -30.14
C TYR A 208 -11.08 29.68 -28.75
N GLY A 209 -10.37 28.72 -28.15
CA GLY A 209 -10.65 28.29 -26.79
C GLY A 209 -9.55 27.45 -26.22
N ASN A 210 -9.37 27.49 -24.91
CA ASN A 210 -8.50 26.56 -24.19
C ASN A 210 -9.16 25.18 -24.18
N HIS A 211 -8.61 24.25 -24.93
CA HIS A 211 -9.08 22.88 -24.97
C HIS A 211 -8.30 22.10 -23.88
N THR A 212 -8.99 21.48 -22.95
CA THR A 212 -8.37 20.64 -21.92
C THR A 212 -8.68 19.17 -22.22
N ALA A 213 -7.66 18.32 -22.16
CA ALA A 213 -7.88 16.88 -22.16
C ALA A 213 -8.57 16.46 -20.84
N GLY A 214 -9.28 15.34 -20.87
CA GLY A 214 -9.87 14.78 -19.67
C GLY A 214 -8.79 14.49 -18.62
N GLY A 215 -9.05 14.83 -17.35
CA GLY A 215 -8.18 14.51 -16.22
C GLY A 215 -8.48 13.11 -15.67
N SER A 216 -7.44 12.36 -15.35
CA SER A 216 -7.60 11.11 -14.58
C SER A 216 -7.64 11.41 -13.07
N TYR A 217 -8.06 10.46 -12.26
CA TYR A 217 -8.21 10.63 -10.80
C TYR A 217 -6.91 11.09 -10.11
N TYR A 218 -5.76 10.57 -10.57
CA TYR A 218 -4.43 10.95 -10.05
C TYR A 218 -3.67 11.90 -10.97
N GLY A 219 -4.24 12.25 -12.11
CA GLY A 219 -3.64 13.14 -13.09
C GLY A 219 -4.51 14.38 -13.32
N GLY A 220 -3.88 15.54 -13.33
CA GLY A 220 -4.56 16.78 -13.68
C GLY A 220 -4.99 16.83 -15.14
N THR A 221 -5.78 17.84 -15.48
CA THR A 221 -6.05 18.19 -16.87
C THR A 221 -4.82 18.86 -17.49
N GLN A 222 -4.45 18.48 -18.69
CA GLN A 222 -3.41 19.19 -19.45
C GLN A 222 -4.06 20.37 -20.18
N PRO A 223 -3.70 21.62 -19.87
CA PRO A 223 -4.11 22.75 -20.68
C PRO A 223 -3.38 22.70 -22.03
N SER A 224 -4.11 22.86 -23.11
CA SER A 224 -3.49 23.07 -24.43
C SER A 224 -2.98 24.49 -24.54
N SER A 225 -1.71 24.70 -24.78
CA SER A 225 -1.20 25.98 -25.22
C SER A 225 -1.60 26.14 -26.69
N HIS A 226 -2.57 27.02 -26.97
CA HIS A 226 -2.97 27.33 -28.32
C HIS A 226 -1.99 28.35 -28.91
N ASN A 227 -1.18 27.94 -29.87
CA ASN A 227 -0.49 28.85 -30.76
C ASN A 227 -0.99 28.62 -32.18
N GLN A 228 -1.61 29.63 -32.74
CA GLN A 228 -2.54 29.65 -33.88
C GLN A 228 -2.04 29.16 -35.26
N ARG A 229 -0.87 28.56 -35.39
CA ARG A 229 -0.31 28.28 -36.71
C ARG A 229 0.30 26.93 -36.98
N ASN A 230 0.29 26.01 -36.06
CA ASN A 230 0.82 24.67 -36.33
C ASN A 230 -0.20 23.58 -35.98
N TYR A 231 -0.77 23.04 -37.02
CA TYR A 231 -1.62 21.86 -37.09
C TYR A 231 -0.92 20.66 -36.43
N ALA A 232 -1.56 20.04 -35.47
CA ALA A 232 -1.16 18.84 -34.82
C ALA A 232 -0.74 18.96 -33.35
N HIS A 233 -1.64 19.48 -32.52
CA HIS A 233 -1.49 19.25 -31.10
C HIS A 233 -2.03 17.84 -30.74
N ARG A 234 -1.12 16.92 -30.61
CA ARG A 234 -1.40 15.58 -30.08
C ARG A 234 -1.67 15.70 -28.58
N HIS A 235 -2.90 15.97 -28.19
CA HIS A 235 -3.29 15.89 -26.80
C HIS A 235 -3.44 14.43 -26.43
N GLN A 236 -2.35 13.83 -25.93
CA GLN A 236 -2.39 12.54 -25.28
C GLN A 236 -2.74 12.78 -23.81
N SER A 237 -3.91 12.35 -23.40
CA SER A 237 -4.23 12.25 -21.98
C SER A 237 -3.48 11.07 -21.40
N HIS A 238 -2.65 11.36 -20.47
CA HIS A 238 -1.92 10.53 -19.50
C HIS A 238 -1.59 9.07 -19.80
N LEU A 239 -0.34 8.74 -19.47
CA LEU A 239 0.18 7.39 -19.36
C LEU A 239 -0.75 6.54 -18.47
N SER A 240 -1.00 5.33 -18.92
CA SER A 240 -1.55 4.28 -18.07
C SER A 240 -0.52 3.92 -17.01
N LEU A 241 -0.96 3.82 -15.78
CA LEU A 241 -0.11 3.56 -14.62
C LEU A 241 -0.75 2.51 -13.74
N ILE A 242 0.06 1.55 -13.29
CA ILE A 242 -0.31 0.65 -12.21
C ILE A 242 0.64 0.86 -11.05
N HIS A 243 0.07 1.17 -9.92
CA HIS A 243 0.76 1.42 -8.69
C HIS A 243 0.40 0.32 -7.68
N ILE A 244 1.39 -0.36 -7.15
CA ILE A 244 1.21 -1.40 -6.15
C ILE A 244 2.00 -0.99 -4.92
N SER A 245 1.30 -0.81 -3.81
CA SER A 245 1.89 -0.56 -2.51
C SER A 245 1.64 -1.75 -1.59
N GLU A 246 2.65 -2.11 -0.81
CA GLU A 246 2.63 -3.22 0.13
C GLU A 246 2.50 -2.65 1.54
N PRO A 247 1.29 -2.66 2.13
CA PRO A 247 1.13 -2.34 3.54
C PRO A 247 1.74 -3.45 4.40
N THR A 248 2.30 -3.06 5.49
CA THR A 248 2.94 -3.93 6.48
C THR A 248 1.95 -4.64 7.35
#